data_be98e4a9ec84131cda99c84add4d026c
#
_entry.id   be98e4a9ec84131cda99c84add4d026c
#
_cell.length_a   1.000
_cell.length_b   1.000
_cell.length_c   1.000
_cell.angle_alpha   90.00
_cell.angle_beta   90.00
_cell.angle_gamma   90.00
#
_symmetry.space_group_name_H-M   'P 1'
#
loop_
_entity.id
_entity.type
_entity.pdbx_description
1 polymer ?
#
loop_
_entity_poly.entity_id
_entity_poly.type
_entity_poly.pdbx_seq_one_letter_code
_entity_poly.pdbx_strand_id
1 'polypeptide(L)'
;AIQRSGHKPYELVHDNQGGHKKLERVSDGLLDKISHIHRPTAPYSGQSKTIESAFGRFQSQVLHKYWGFTGQNITARKDSSRPNLEFIEANRDRLYTLDELKAKYVEARREWNEMKHPVTGIPRIEMYDTSVNEDTEVVTARDMVDIFWVMTSRPSTFTSAGIEFTVGGRPRTYEVYSSPGVPDHEWRRRNTYRQFYVKYDPYDF
;
A
#
# COMPACT_ATOMS: atom_id res chain seq x y z
N ALA A 1 3.39 -6.03 2.74
CA ALA A 1 3.43 -7.49 2.58
C ALA A 1 4.43 -7.88 1.50
N ILE A 2 4.19 -7.59 0.23
CA ILE A 2 5.04 -7.97 -0.93
C ILE A 2 6.52 -7.60 -0.71
N GLN A 3 6.84 -6.35 -0.35
CA GLN A 3 8.22 -5.93 -0.04
C GLN A 3 8.88 -6.75 1.06
N ARG A 4 8.11 -7.15 2.06
CA ARG A 4 8.62 -7.91 3.20
C ARG A 4 8.87 -9.37 2.86
N SER A 5 7.89 -10.02 2.19
CA SER A 5 7.97 -11.44 1.86
C SER A 5 8.90 -11.73 0.68
N GLY A 6 9.10 -10.76 -0.21
CA GLY A 6 9.75 -10.98 -1.50
C GLY A 6 8.91 -11.79 -2.49
N HIS A 7 7.64 -12.07 -2.17
CA HIS A 7 6.72 -12.86 -2.99
C HIS A 7 5.38 -12.14 -3.20
N LYS A 8 4.76 -12.38 -4.35
CA LYS A 8 3.36 -12.00 -4.58
C LYS A 8 2.45 -12.96 -3.80
N PRO A 9 1.34 -12.50 -3.21
CA PRO A 9 0.36 -13.41 -2.64
C PRO A 9 -0.22 -14.31 -3.74
N TYR A 10 -0.43 -15.59 -3.41
CA TYR A 10 -1.04 -16.54 -4.35
C TYR A 10 -2.47 -16.12 -4.70
N GLU A 11 -3.27 -15.77 -3.68
CA GLU A 11 -4.64 -15.35 -3.85
C GLU A 11 -4.90 -14.02 -3.14
N LEU A 12 -5.57 -13.11 -3.83
CA LEU A 12 -6.09 -11.85 -3.29
C LEU A 12 -7.62 -11.85 -3.34
N VAL A 13 -8.24 -11.82 -2.17
CA VAL A 13 -9.70 -11.69 -2.06
C VAL A 13 -10.03 -10.24 -1.76
N HIS A 14 -10.93 -9.63 -2.53
CA HIS A 14 -11.29 -8.22 -2.40
C HIS A 14 -12.80 -8.01 -2.40
N ASP A 15 -13.26 -6.88 -1.86
CA ASP A 15 -14.67 -6.52 -1.89
C ASP A 15 -15.10 -6.09 -3.31
N ASN A 16 -16.36 -6.35 -3.65
CA ASN A 16 -16.92 -6.02 -4.96
C ASN A 16 -17.36 -4.55 -5.04
N GLN A 17 -16.46 -3.62 -4.76
CA GLN A 17 -16.72 -2.18 -4.87
C GLN A 17 -16.41 -1.65 -6.27
N GLY A 18 -17.12 -0.58 -6.68
CA GLY A 18 -16.98 0.01 -8.02
C GLY A 18 -15.56 0.48 -8.38
N GLY A 19 -14.71 0.80 -7.38
CA GLY A 19 -13.29 1.11 -7.57
C GLY A 19 -12.47 -0.10 -8.04
N HIS A 20 -12.74 -1.28 -7.51
CA HIS A 20 -12.05 -2.52 -7.90
C HIS A 20 -12.36 -2.92 -9.33
N LYS A 21 -13.58 -2.70 -9.82
CA LYS A 21 -13.94 -2.96 -11.23
C LYS A 21 -13.12 -2.16 -12.23
N LYS A 22 -12.62 -0.97 -11.87
CA LYS A 22 -11.69 -0.22 -12.71
C LYS A 22 -10.29 -0.82 -12.73
N LEU A 23 -9.86 -1.42 -11.61
CA LEU A 23 -8.56 -2.10 -11.49
C LEU A 23 -8.55 -3.47 -12.19
N GLU A 24 -9.72 -4.13 -12.28
CA GLU A 24 -9.90 -5.40 -12.99
C GLU A 24 -10.01 -5.23 -14.51
N ARG A 25 -10.65 -4.15 -14.99
CA ARG A 25 -10.98 -3.95 -16.41
C ARG A 25 -9.82 -3.56 -17.31
N VAL A 26 -8.71 -3.20 -16.73
CA VAL A 26 -7.50 -2.91 -17.52
C VAL A 26 -6.76 -4.23 -17.67
N SER A 27 -6.70 -4.76 -18.88
CA SER A 27 -5.78 -5.85 -19.20
C SER A 27 -4.39 -5.45 -18.69
N ASP A 28 -3.78 -6.22 -17.84
CA ASP A 28 -2.57 -5.86 -17.09
C ASP A 28 -2.89 -4.93 -15.87
N GLY A 29 -4.05 -5.15 -15.23
CA GLY A 29 -4.50 -4.40 -14.07
C GLY A 29 -3.58 -4.57 -12.85
N LEU A 30 -3.74 -3.65 -11.87
CA LEU A 30 -2.92 -3.72 -10.66
C LEU A 30 -3.11 -5.05 -9.91
N LEU A 31 -4.33 -5.61 -9.90
CA LEU A 31 -4.62 -6.87 -9.20
C LEU A 31 -3.88 -8.06 -9.82
N ASP A 32 -3.78 -8.11 -11.15
CA ASP A 32 -3.02 -9.14 -11.87
C ASP A 32 -1.50 -9.04 -11.61
N LYS A 33 -1.00 -7.82 -11.37
CA LYS A 33 0.42 -7.59 -11.07
C LYS A 33 0.81 -7.99 -9.66
N ILE A 34 -0.11 -7.83 -8.70
CA ILE A 34 0.18 -8.03 -7.27
C ILE A 34 -0.17 -9.41 -6.75
N SER A 35 -0.92 -10.24 -7.50
CA SER A 35 -1.32 -11.58 -7.07
C SER A 35 -1.41 -12.54 -8.25
N HIS A 36 -1.24 -13.83 -7.97
CA HIS A 36 -1.40 -14.88 -8.98
C HIS A 36 -2.87 -15.07 -9.35
N ILE A 37 -3.74 -15.07 -8.35
CA ILE A 37 -5.20 -15.14 -8.52
C ILE A 37 -5.83 -14.00 -7.72
N HIS A 38 -6.83 -13.36 -8.29
CA HIS A 38 -7.69 -12.46 -7.54
C HIS A 38 -9.16 -12.78 -7.77
N ARG A 39 -9.96 -12.63 -6.73
CA ARG A 39 -11.41 -12.83 -6.83
C ARG A 39 -12.20 -11.88 -5.93
N PRO A 40 -13.35 -11.39 -6.39
CA PRO A 40 -14.25 -10.64 -5.54
C PRO A 40 -14.93 -11.55 -4.52
N THR A 41 -15.26 -11.01 -3.35
CA THR A 41 -16.11 -11.67 -2.38
C THR A 41 -17.53 -11.79 -2.90
N ALA A 42 -18.25 -12.86 -2.49
CA ALA A 42 -19.66 -13.00 -2.82
C ALA A 42 -20.45 -11.84 -2.19
N PRO A 43 -21.39 -11.23 -2.94
CA PRO A 43 -22.23 -10.18 -2.40
C PRO A 43 -22.98 -10.65 -1.15
N TYR A 44 -23.05 -9.80 -0.14
CA TYR A 44 -23.77 -10.05 1.13
C TYR A 44 -23.27 -11.25 1.95
N SER A 45 -22.12 -11.84 1.62
CA SER A 45 -21.52 -12.93 2.40
C SER A 45 -20.57 -12.41 3.46
N GLY A 46 -21.05 -12.34 4.71
CA GLY A 46 -20.19 -11.97 5.86
C GLY A 46 -19.07 -12.97 6.12
N GLN A 47 -19.26 -14.25 5.75
CA GLN A 47 -18.25 -15.30 5.93
C GLN A 47 -17.04 -15.12 5.00
N SER A 48 -17.21 -14.49 3.86
CA SER A 48 -16.12 -14.20 2.93
C SER A 48 -15.26 -12.98 3.32
N LYS A 49 -15.67 -12.25 4.37
CA LYS A 49 -15.03 -11.00 4.83
C LYS A 49 -14.29 -11.17 6.14
N THR A 50 -13.39 -12.13 6.20
CA THR A 50 -12.57 -12.40 7.40
C THR A 50 -11.74 -11.19 7.86
N ILE A 51 -11.38 -10.31 6.95
CA ILE A 51 -10.62 -9.08 7.22
C ILE A 51 -11.38 -8.10 8.13
N GLU A 52 -12.71 -8.00 7.98
CA GLU A 52 -13.53 -7.14 8.84
C GLU A 52 -13.47 -7.60 10.31
N SER A 53 -13.54 -8.92 10.53
CA SER A 53 -13.38 -9.53 11.85
C SER A 53 -11.97 -9.28 12.43
N ALA A 54 -10.94 -9.37 11.58
CA ALA A 54 -9.56 -9.09 12.00
C ALA A 54 -9.39 -7.62 12.40
N PHE A 55 -9.94 -6.67 11.63
CA PHE A 55 -9.93 -5.25 11.99
C PHE A 55 -10.71 -4.96 13.28
N GLY A 56 -11.88 -5.55 13.45
CA GLY A 56 -12.64 -5.40 14.69
C GLY A 56 -11.86 -5.88 15.92
N ARG A 57 -11.16 -7.01 15.82
CA ARG A 57 -10.28 -7.51 16.88
C ARG A 57 -9.05 -6.61 17.09
N PHE A 58 -8.41 -6.14 16.05
CA PHE A 58 -7.30 -5.20 16.14
C PHE A 58 -7.70 -3.92 16.89
N GLN A 59 -8.85 -3.36 16.52
CA GLN A 59 -9.39 -2.19 17.21
C GLN A 59 -9.67 -2.46 18.69
N SER A 60 -10.38 -3.54 18.99
CA SER A 60 -10.79 -3.84 20.38
C SER A 60 -9.63 -4.30 21.29
N GLN A 61 -8.64 -4.99 20.77
CA GLN A 61 -7.55 -5.58 21.57
C GLN A 61 -6.32 -4.69 21.63
N VAL A 62 -6.07 -3.85 20.61
CA VAL A 62 -4.88 -3.01 20.53
C VAL A 62 -5.22 -1.53 20.57
N LEU A 63 -6.00 -1.02 19.61
CA LEU A 63 -6.22 0.42 19.47
C LEU A 63 -6.99 1.04 20.64
N HIS A 64 -7.89 0.30 21.27
CA HIS A 64 -8.61 0.76 22.47
C HIS A 64 -7.70 1.12 23.67
N LYS A 65 -6.46 0.67 23.69
CA LYS A 65 -5.49 1.00 24.74
C LYS A 65 -4.96 2.44 24.63
N TYR A 66 -5.05 3.02 23.45
CA TYR A 66 -4.55 4.37 23.23
C TYR A 66 -5.59 5.40 23.64
N TRP A 67 -5.19 6.33 24.49
CA TRP A 67 -6.11 7.32 25.07
C TRP A 67 -6.81 8.23 24.03
N GLY A 68 -6.21 8.44 22.89
CA GLY A 68 -6.79 9.20 21.77
C GLY A 68 -7.69 8.39 20.84
N PHE A 69 -8.02 7.12 21.16
CA PHE A 69 -8.88 6.30 20.32
C PHE A 69 -10.33 6.79 20.40
N THR A 70 -10.89 7.16 19.26
CA THR A 70 -12.24 7.76 19.17
C THR A 70 -13.35 6.75 18.82
N GLY A 71 -13.01 5.45 18.75
CA GLY A 71 -13.97 4.39 18.39
C GLY A 71 -14.01 4.11 16.88
N GLN A 72 -14.82 3.13 16.50
CA GLN A 72 -14.92 2.65 15.14
C GLN A 72 -15.67 3.62 14.23
N ASN A 73 -16.75 4.23 14.76
CA ASN A 73 -17.67 5.04 14.00
C ASN A 73 -18.53 5.89 14.95
N ILE A 74 -18.79 7.13 14.59
CA ILE A 74 -19.70 8.02 15.33
C ILE A 74 -21.14 7.49 15.38
N THR A 75 -21.53 6.65 14.42
CA THR A 75 -22.84 6.00 14.35
C THR A 75 -22.86 4.61 15.00
N ALA A 76 -21.77 4.17 15.63
CA ALA A 76 -21.69 2.87 16.28
C ALA A 76 -22.78 2.74 17.35
N ARG A 77 -23.46 1.58 17.37
CA ARG A 77 -24.54 1.29 18.33
C ARG A 77 -24.03 1.13 19.76
N LYS A 78 -22.82 0.63 19.93
CA LYS A 78 -22.19 0.43 21.26
C LYS A 78 -21.50 1.72 21.70
N ASP A 79 -21.77 2.17 22.91
CA ASP A 79 -21.17 3.38 23.48
C ASP A 79 -19.62 3.29 23.54
N SER A 80 -19.09 2.11 23.83
CA SER A 80 -17.62 1.87 23.81
C SER A 80 -16.98 2.01 22.43
N SER A 81 -17.77 2.07 21.36
CA SER A 81 -17.30 2.24 19.99
C SER A 81 -17.60 3.64 19.44
N ARG A 82 -18.13 4.54 20.25
CA ARG A 82 -18.36 5.94 19.88
C ARG A 82 -17.22 6.82 20.37
N PRO A 83 -16.89 7.90 19.62
CA PRO A 83 -15.93 8.89 20.09
C PRO A 83 -16.51 9.64 21.30
N ASN A 84 -15.71 9.81 22.32
CA ASN A 84 -16.04 10.70 23.43
C ASN A 84 -15.67 12.15 23.06
N LEU A 85 -16.64 12.90 22.52
CA LEU A 85 -16.41 14.23 22.02
C LEU A 85 -16.03 15.23 23.12
N GLU A 86 -16.62 15.12 24.30
CA GLU A 86 -16.29 15.98 25.45
C GLU A 86 -14.84 15.75 25.89
N PHE A 87 -14.40 14.50 25.94
CA PHE A 87 -13.02 14.16 26.27
C PHE A 87 -12.03 14.69 25.23
N ILE A 88 -12.38 14.56 23.95
CA ILE A 88 -11.54 15.05 22.82
C ILE A 88 -11.39 16.56 22.92
N GLU A 89 -12.47 17.29 23.14
CA GLU A 89 -12.45 18.74 23.26
C GLU A 89 -11.64 19.21 24.48
N ALA A 90 -11.85 18.57 25.64
CA ALA A 90 -11.11 18.89 26.86
C ALA A 90 -9.60 18.58 26.78
N ASN A 91 -9.18 17.72 25.87
CA ASN A 91 -7.78 17.31 25.71
C ASN A 91 -7.20 17.68 24.34
N ARG A 92 -7.79 18.62 23.64
CA ARG A 92 -7.41 19.01 22.28
C ARG A 92 -5.92 19.30 22.14
N ASP A 93 -5.34 20.00 23.09
CA ASP A 93 -3.93 20.38 23.10
C ASP A 93 -2.96 19.21 23.40
N ARG A 94 -3.51 18.07 23.81
CA ARG A 94 -2.74 16.84 24.12
C ARG A 94 -2.94 15.74 23.11
N LEU A 95 -3.70 15.98 22.05
CA LEU A 95 -3.86 15.01 20.97
C LEU A 95 -2.53 14.78 20.26
N TYR A 96 -2.32 13.56 19.81
CA TYR A 96 -1.14 13.22 19.04
C TYR A 96 -1.04 14.06 17.77
N THR A 97 0.15 14.54 17.47
CA THR A 97 0.48 15.05 16.15
C THR A 97 0.41 13.92 15.11
N LEU A 98 0.38 14.28 13.83
CA LEU A 98 0.33 13.27 12.77
C LEU A 98 1.51 12.28 12.83
N ASP A 99 2.71 12.78 13.14
CA ASP A 99 3.91 11.94 13.17
C ASP A 99 3.94 11.05 14.42
N GLU A 100 3.51 11.54 15.56
CA GLU A 100 3.30 10.71 16.76
C GLU A 100 2.24 9.65 16.52
N LEU A 101 1.13 9.99 15.84
CA LEU A 101 0.08 9.04 15.51
C LEU A 101 0.60 7.94 14.56
N LYS A 102 1.39 8.29 13.55
CA LYS A 102 2.05 7.31 12.67
C LYS A 102 2.95 6.37 13.47
N ALA A 103 3.78 6.91 14.38
CA ALA A 103 4.64 6.10 15.22
C ALA A 103 3.83 5.13 16.11
N LYS A 104 2.77 5.64 16.77
CA LYS A 104 1.85 4.83 17.57
C LYS A 104 1.14 3.75 16.75
N TYR A 105 0.76 4.04 15.54
CA TYR A 105 0.15 3.06 14.65
C TYR A 105 1.13 1.95 14.23
N VAL A 106 2.41 2.30 14.03
CA VAL A 106 3.46 1.29 13.77
C VAL A 106 3.65 0.38 14.99
N GLU A 107 3.69 0.94 16.20
CA GLU A 107 3.75 0.16 17.44
C GLU A 107 2.53 -0.76 17.58
N ALA A 108 1.33 -0.24 17.37
CA ALA A 108 0.09 -1.00 17.43
C ALA A 108 0.07 -2.17 16.43
N ARG A 109 0.53 -1.94 15.20
CA ARG A 109 0.64 -2.98 14.18
C ARG A 109 1.65 -4.06 14.57
N ARG A 110 2.78 -3.66 15.16
CA ARG A 110 3.78 -4.60 15.67
C ARG A 110 3.19 -5.46 16.78
N GLU A 111 2.57 -4.84 17.79
CA GLU A 111 1.90 -5.55 18.87
C GLU A 111 0.89 -6.57 18.33
N TRP A 112 0.01 -6.17 17.41
CA TRP A 112 -0.97 -7.06 16.79
C TRP A 112 -0.33 -8.26 16.09
N ASN A 113 0.75 -8.05 15.38
CA ASN A 113 1.46 -9.09 14.64
C ASN A 113 2.18 -10.08 15.57
N GLU A 114 2.68 -9.61 16.70
CA GLU A 114 3.34 -10.41 17.73
C GLU A 114 2.34 -11.17 18.63
N MET A 115 1.08 -10.71 18.69
CA MET A 115 0.04 -11.40 19.45
C MET A 115 -0.24 -12.79 18.89
N LYS A 116 -0.41 -13.76 19.80
CA LYS A 116 -0.77 -15.12 19.44
C LYS A 116 -2.14 -15.20 18.80
N HIS A 117 -2.24 -16.01 17.75
CA HIS A 117 -3.52 -16.30 17.13
C HIS A 117 -4.37 -17.17 18.07
N PRO A 118 -5.66 -16.85 18.28
CA PRO A 118 -6.46 -17.49 19.35
C PRO A 118 -6.70 -19.00 19.14
N VAL A 119 -6.59 -19.49 17.91
CA VAL A 119 -6.81 -20.91 17.61
C VAL A 119 -5.49 -21.68 17.59
N THR A 120 -4.46 -21.14 16.96
CA THR A 120 -3.18 -21.86 16.78
C THR A 120 -2.20 -21.64 17.93
N GLY A 121 -2.37 -20.57 18.71
CA GLY A 121 -1.43 -20.16 19.76
C GLY A 121 -0.08 -19.61 19.25
N ILE A 122 0.11 -19.57 17.92
CA ILE A 122 1.32 -19.08 17.27
C ILE A 122 1.21 -17.57 17.02
N PRO A 123 2.27 -16.76 17.19
CA PRO A 123 2.26 -15.34 16.79
C PRO A 123 1.87 -15.17 15.33
N ARG A 124 1.06 -14.15 15.01
CA ARG A 124 0.60 -13.91 13.63
C ARG A 124 1.74 -13.66 12.66
N ILE A 125 2.79 -13.01 13.15
CA ILE A 125 3.98 -12.74 12.33
C ILE A 125 4.73 -14.02 11.98
N GLU A 126 4.85 -14.92 12.93
CA GLU A 126 5.49 -16.23 12.72
C GLU A 126 4.68 -17.09 11.75
N MET A 127 3.35 -17.10 11.90
CA MET A 127 2.46 -17.76 10.95
C MET A 127 2.64 -17.23 9.53
N TYR A 128 2.80 -15.92 9.39
CA TYR A 128 3.02 -15.29 8.08
C TYR A 128 4.40 -15.65 7.49
N ASP A 129 5.44 -15.57 8.32
CA ASP A 129 6.82 -15.79 7.86
C ASP A 129 7.09 -17.29 7.55
N THR A 130 6.36 -18.21 8.19
CA THR A 130 6.46 -19.66 7.95
C THR A 130 5.46 -20.19 6.93
N SER A 131 4.47 -19.38 6.55
CA SER A 131 3.48 -19.77 5.52
C SER A 131 4.06 -19.59 4.14
N VAL A 132 4.85 -20.57 3.71
CA VAL A 132 5.41 -20.63 2.36
C VAL A 132 4.41 -21.34 1.46
N ASN A 133 4.00 -20.69 0.36
CA ASN A 133 3.30 -21.32 -0.73
C ASN A 133 4.28 -21.43 -1.92
N GLU A 134 4.62 -22.64 -2.32
CA GLU A 134 5.58 -22.91 -3.40
C GLU A 134 5.12 -22.37 -4.76
N ASP A 135 3.80 -22.17 -4.93
CA ASP A 135 3.23 -21.60 -6.15
C ASP A 135 3.30 -20.06 -6.22
N THR A 136 3.89 -19.42 -5.20
CA THR A 136 4.02 -17.95 -5.22
C THR A 136 5.22 -17.50 -6.04
N GLU A 137 5.00 -16.45 -6.85
CA GLU A 137 6.06 -15.84 -7.65
C GLU A 137 6.97 -14.94 -6.81
N VAL A 138 8.29 -15.07 -7.03
CA VAL A 138 9.29 -14.16 -6.46
C VAL A 138 9.16 -12.80 -7.14
N VAL A 139 9.15 -11.75 -6.34
CA VAL A 139 9.07 -10.36 -6.85
C VAL A 139 10.43 -9.88 -7.29
N THR A 140 10.53 -9.50 -8.56
CA THR A 140 11.73 -8.89 -9.14
C THR A 140 11.76 -7.37 -8.91
N ALA A 141 12.92 -6.74 -9.13
CA ALA A 141 13.03 -5.27 -9.11
C ALA A 141 12.11 -4.62 -10.14
N ARG A 142 11.91 -5.27 -11.29
CA ARG A 142 10.97 -4.79 -12.33
C ARG A 142 9.52 -4.85 -11.85
N ASP A 143 9.12 -5.91 -11.18
CA ASP A 143 7.77 -6.02 -10.60
C ASP A 143 7.55 -4.89 -9.58
N MET A 144 8.55 -4.55 -8.77
CA MET A 144 8.45 -3.43 -7.81
C MET A 144 8.20 -2.10 -8.51
N VAL A 145 8.90 -1.84 -9.62
CA VAL A 145 8.64 -0.64 -10.46
C VAL A 145 7.23 -0.69 -11.06
N ASP A 146 6.82 -1.84 -11.59
CA ASP A 146 5.52 -2.00 -12.25
C ASP A 146 4.34 -1.89 -11.29
N ILE A 147 4.51 -2.29 -10.03
CA ILE A 147 3.47 -2.29 -9.01
C ILE A 147 3.38 -0.94 -8.28
N PHE A 148 4.53 -0.36 -7.89
CA PHE A 148 4.54 0.75 -6.93
C PHE A 148 4.86 2.11 -7.53
N TRP A 149 5.49 2.17 -8.72
CA TRP A 149 5.82 3.43 -9.36
C TRP A 149 4.64 3.99 -10.13
N VAL A 150 4.52 5.30 -10.09
CA VAL A 150 3.46 6.02 -10.81
C VAL A 150 3.94 6.35 -12.22
N MET A 151 3.09 6.12 -13.21
CA MET A 151 3.36 6.49 -14.60
C MET A 151 2.76 7.87 -14.90
N THR A 152 3.49 8.67 -15.66
CA THR A 152 2.99 9.97 -16.15
C THR A 152 1.73 9.76 -17.01
N SER A 153 0.77 10.67 -16.91
CA SER A 153 -0.50 10.61 -17.65
C SER A 153 -0.33 10.94 -19.15
N ARG A 154 0.78 11.60 -19.49
CA ARG A 154 1.14 11.98 -20.87
C ARG A 154 2.59 11.63 -21.14
N PRO A 155 2.94 11.26 -22.38
CA PRO A 155 4.33 11.05 -22.73
C PRO A 155 5.08 12.37 -22.75
N SER A 156 6.36 12.34 -22.41
CA SER A 156 7.31 13.44 -22.52
C SER A 156 8.32 13.14 -23.62
N THR A 157 8.79 14.16 -24.33
CA THR A 157 9.79 14.03 -25.37
C THR A 157 11.19 14.08 -24.78
N PHE A 158 12.03 13.10 -25.10
CA PHE A 158 13.44 13.14 -24.75
C PHE A 158 14.18 14.11 -25.69
N THR A 159 14.82 15.12 -25.11
CA THR A 159 15.56 16.18 -25.85
C THR A 159 17.05 16.10 -25.58
N SER A 160 17.83 17.02 -26.16
CA SER A 160 19.25 17.19 -25.86
C SER A 160 19.50 17.56 -24.37
N ALA A 161 18.50 18.09 -23.66
CA ALA A 161 18.57 18.42 -22.25
C ALA A 161 18.11 17.25 -21.33
N GLY A 162 17.68 16.14 -21.92
CA GLY A 162 17.09 15.02 -21.19
C GLY A 162 15.56 14.94 -21.36
N ILE A 163 14.89 14.21 -20.47
CA ILE A 163 13.43 14.12 -20.42
C ILE A 163 12.90 14.98 -19.27
N GLU A 164 11.97 15.87 -19.60
CA GLU A 164 11.34 16.73 -18.60
C GLU A 164 9.91 16.31 -18.34
N PHE A 165 9.53 16.23 -17.07
CA PHE A 165 8.14 16.03 -16.63
C PHE A 165 7.92 16.64 -15.26
N THR A 166 6.66 16.90 -14.91
CA THR A 166 6.28 17.57 -13.67
C THR A 166 5.81 16.56 -12.64
N VAL A 167 6.40 16.62 -11.44
CA VAL A 167 5.99 15.82 -10.28
C VAL A 167 5.72 16.75 -9.11
N GLY A 168 4.54 16.59 -8.47
CA GLY A 168 4.17 17.44 -7.35
C GLY A 168 4.13 18.95 -7.66
N GLY A 169 3.82 19.31 -8.91
CA GLY A 169 3.82 20.70 -9.38
C GLY A 169 5.22 21.28 -9.68
N ARG A 170 6.28 20.48 -9.58
CA ARG A 170 7.66 20.92 -9.86
C ARG A 170 8.20 20.23 -11.13
N PRO A 171 8.78 20.98 -12.09
CA PRO A 171 9.46 20.39 -13.22
C PRO A 171 10.73 19.68 -12.77
N ARG A 172 10.97 18.52 -13.38
CA ARG A 172 12.17 17.70 -13.15
C ARG A 172 12.72 17.28 -14.51
N THR A 173 14.05 17.34 -14.64
CA THR A 173 14.75 16.89 -15.83
C THR A 173 15.65 15.73 -15.47
N TYR A 174 15.53 14.64 -16.21
CA TYR A 174 16.30 13.42 -16.01
C TYR A 174 17.07 13.06 -17.26
N GLU A 175 18.26 12.51 -17.04
CA GLU A 175 19.14 12.02 -18.06
C GLU A 175 19.32 10.51 -17.93
N VAL A 176 19.64 9.84 -19.02
CA VAL A 176 19.95 8.42 -19.03
C VAL A 176 21.47 8.23 -18.95
N TYR A 177 21.91 7.46 -18.00
CA TYR A 177 23.32 7.22 -17.73
C TYR A 177 23.67 5.75 -17.99
N SER A 178 24.82 5.52 -18.65
CA SER A 178 25.42 4.18 -18.79
C SER A 178 26.12 3.72 -17.51
N SER A 179 26.63 4.68 -16.72
CA SER A 179 27.20 4.51 -15.39
C SER A 179 27.06 5.82 -14.61
N PRO A 180 27.21 5.82 -13.26
CA PRO A 180 27.04 7.03 -12.47
C PRO A 180 27.84 8.25 -13.02
N GLY A 181 27.11 9.31 -13.41
CA GLY A 181 27.68 10.54 -13.95
C GLY A 181 28.09 10.51 -15.43
N VAL A 182 27.97 9.37 -16.12
CA VAL A 182 28.33 9.23 -17.54
C VAL A 182 27.07 9.06 -18.39
N PRO A 183 26.63 10.10 -19.16
CA PRO A 183 25.48 9.99 -20.03
C PRO A 183 25.61 8.87 -21.05
N ASP A 184 24.52 8.13 -21.29
CA ASP A 184 24.48 7.11 -22.33
C ASP A 184 24.31 7.75 -23.71
N HIS A 185 25.41 8.08 -24.37
CA HIS A 185 25.39 8.72 -25.67
C HIS A 185 24.78 7.85 -26.77
N GLU A 186 24.91 6.52 -26.69
CA GLU A 186 24.33 5.61 -27.66
C GLU A 186 22.81 5.56 -27.53
N TRP A 187 22.32 5.42 -26.30
CA TRP A 187 20.90 5.48 -26.02
C TRP A 187 20.30 6.83 -26.44
N ARG A 188 20.97 7.95 -26.13
CA ARG A 188 20.56 9.30 -26.51
C ARG A 188 20.44 9.44 -28.02
N ARG A 189 21.44 9.05 -28.79
CA ARG A 189 21.43 9.11 -30.23
C ARG A 189 20.24 8.37 -30.86
N ARG A 190 19.84 7.22 -30.25
CA ARG A 190 18.72 6.43 -30.76
C ARG A 190 17.36 6.99 -30.36
N ASN A 191 17.29 7.75 -29.26
CA ASN A 191 16.03 8.09 -28.62
C ASN A 191 15.74 9.59 -28.54
N THR A 192 16.64 10.47 -28.98
CA THR A 192 16.37 11.91 -29.06
C THR A 192 15.16 12.18 -29.96
N TYR A 193 14.24 13.03 -29.46
CA TYR A 193 12.95 13.37 -30.03
C TYR A 193 11.89 12.25 -30.01
N ARG A 194 12.16 11.12 -29.37
CA ARG A 194 11.13 10.13 -29.11
C ARG A 194 10.34 10.48 -27.84
N GLN A 195 9.11 10.01 -27.80
CA GLN A 195 8.21 10.20 -26.67
C GLN A 195 8.20 8.98 -25.75
N PHE A 196 8.21 9.22 -24.43
CA PHE A 196 8.21 8.19 -23.41
C PHE A 196 7.21 8.51 -22.32
N TYR A 197 6.51 7.50 -21.84
CA TYR A 197 5.89 7.54 -20.53
C TYR A 197 6.97 7.28 -19.49
N VAL A 198 6.99 8.09 -18.43
CA VAL A 198 7.98 7.95 -17.36
C VAL A 198 7.33 7.33 -16.14
N LYS A 199 7.95 6.31 -15.58
CA LYS A 199 7.61 5.79 -14.26
C LYS A 199 8.55 6.39 -13.22
N TYR A 200 8.02 6.81 -12.11
CA TYR A 200 8.79 7.40 -11.01
C TYR A 200 8.26 6.91 -9.66
N ASP A 201 9.15 6.85 -8.67
CA ASP A 201 8.77 6.59 -7.29
C ASP A 201 8.07 7.83 -6.73
N PRO A 202 6.80 7.76 -6.27
CA PRO A 202 6.10 8.93 -5.73
C PRO A 202 6.65 9.39 -4.37
N TYR A 203 7.54 8.65 -3.76
CA TYR A 203 8.14 8.94 -2.45
C TYR A 203 9.62 9.34 -2.54
N ASP A 204 10.27 9.15 -3.70
CA ASP A 204 11.69 9.45 -3.94
C ASP A 204 11.87 10.08 -5.33
N PHE A 205 11.81 11.43 -5.38
CA PHE A 205 11.97 12.21 -6.61
C PHE A 205 12.52 13.62 -6.39
#